data_369687d35aea2be6c840ae85495a5f38
#
_entry.id   369687d35aea2be6c840ae85495a5f38
#
_cell.length_a   1.000
_cell.length_b   1.000
_cell.length_c   1.000
_cell.angle_alpha   90.00
_cell.angle_beta   90.00
_cell.angle_gamma   90.00
#
_symmetry.space_group_name_H-M   'P 1'
#
loop_
_entity.id
_entity.type
_entity.pdbx_description
1 polymer ?
#
loop_
_entity_poly.entity_id
_entity_poly.type
_entity_poly.pdbx_seq_one_letter_code
_entity_poly.pdbx_strand_id
1 'polypeptide(L)'
;IIKDHEPTSGILYETGESDLPQELMLYAQGAVLLDADSGRVLYGKNETTPMAMASTTKIMTCILVLENAKVDETVSVSAYAATMPKVKLYVKCGEHYTVRELLFSLMLESHNDTAVVLGEYIGVKLLGETGEISEHTGEESKAALHRFAQAMNEKAEEIGCEDTWFITPNGLDATETLTLSDGSTLEREHHTTAKDLAEILRYCMKTSPQRNLFLEITGTQDYSFTENGRSFQCHNHNAFLQMMDGAFTGKTGFTNKAGYCYVGAL
;
A
#
# COMPACT_ATOMS: atom_id res chain seq x y z
N ILE A 1 8.78 20.51 -7.90
CA ILE A 1 8.72 21.79 -7.17
C ILE A 1 8.12 21.45 -5.84
N ILE A 2 8.95 21.39 -4.78
CA ILE A 2 8.50 21.24 -3.40
C ILE A 2 7.74 22.53 -3.10
N LYS A 3 6.45 22.47 -2.80
CA LYS A 3 5.74 23.60 -2.24
C LYS A 3 6.33 23.82 -0.85
N ASP A 4 6.90 25.00 -0.60
CA ASP A 4 7.38 25.41 0.70
C ASP A 4 6.16 25.52 1.65
N HIS A 5 5.94 24.46 2.43
CA HIS A 5 5.01 24.52 3.55
C HIS A 5 5.81 24.85 4.81
N GLU A 6 5.39 25.86 5.54
CA GLU A 6 5.96 26.12 6.84
C GLU A 6 5.57 25.00 7.82
N PRO A 7 6.47 24.64 8.76
CA PRO A 7 6.15 23.64 9.77
C PRO A 7 5.03 24.15 10.68
N THR A 8 4.06 23.29 10.97
CA THR A 8 2.98 23.59 11.91
C THR A 8 2.97 22.58 13.05
N SER A 9 2.45 22.99 14.23
CA SER A 9 2.39 22.14 15.41
C SER A 9 1.34 21.03 15.26
N GLY A 10 1.59 19.90 15.91
CA GLY A 10 0.63 18.83 16.13
C GLY A 10 0.31 18.68 17.62
N ILE A 11 -0.68 17.87 17.94
CA ILE A 11 -1.11 17.61 19.32
C ILE A 11 -0.41 16.34 19.83
N LEU A 12 0.25 16.46 21.01
CA LEU A 12 0.72 15.30 21.77
C LEU A 12 -0.37 14.87 22.75
N TYR A 13 -0.74 13.61 22.71
CA TYR A 13 -1.74 13.05 23.62
C TYR A 13 -1.07 12.66 24.93
N GLU A 14 -1.61 13.16 26.07
CA GLU A 14 -1.00 13.00 27.39
C GLU A 14 -0.73 11.54 27.75
N THR A 15 0.47 11.28 28.23
CA THR A 15 0.90 9.96 28.75
C THR A 15 0.73 9.81 30.26
N GLY A 16 0.18 10.83 30.93
CA GLY A 16 -0.13 10.79 32.38
C GLY A 16 1.03 11.22 33.30
N GLU A 17 2.15 11.71 32.77
CA GLU A 17 3.23 12.33 33.56
C GLU A 17 3.49 13.77 33.12
N SER A 18 3.82 14.62 34.08
CA SER A 18 3.72 16.07 34.07
C SER A 18 4.81 16.86 33.31
N ASP A 19 5.53 16.27 32.38
CA ASP A 19 6.43 17.01 31.51
C ASP A 19 5.75 17.23 30.15
N LEU A 20 5.19 18.43 29.95
CA LEU A 20 4.64 18.85 28.66
C LEU A 20 5.75 18.78 27.61
N PRO A 21 5.61 17.94 26.58
CA PRO A 21 6.60 17.86 25.52
C PRO A 21 6.64 19.17 24.76
N GLN A 22 7.82 19.57 24.30
CA GLN A 22 7.97 20.66 23.34
C GLN A 22 7.06 20.44 22.12
N GLU A 23 6.40 21.49 21.65
CA GLU A 23 5.66 21.43 20.39
C GLU A 23 6.55 20.85 19.28
N LEU A 24 6.13 19.71 18.75
CA LEU A 24 6.83 19.07 17.66
C LEU A 24 6.44 19.72 16.33
N MET A 25 7.35 20.50 15.77
CA MET A 25 7.14 21.18 14.49
C MET A 25 7.48 20.24 13.32
N LEU A 26 6.47 19.85 12.54
CA LEU A 26 6.63 18.97 11.39
C LEU A 26 6.23 19.65 10.09
N TYR A 27 7.02 19.45 9.02
CA TYR A 27 6.67 19.87 7.67
C TYR A 27 5.58 18.99 7.02
N ALA A 28 5.38 17.76 7.51
CA ALA A 28 4.31 16.87 7.04
C ALA A 28 2.94 17.53 7.21
N GLN A 29 2.06 17.38 6.23
CA GLN A 29 0.68 17.88 6.26
C GLN A 29 -0.18 17.09 7.25
N GLY A 30 -0.01 15.77 7.30
CA GLY A 30 -0.59 14.87 8.27
C GLY A 30 0.47 13.95 8.84
N ALA A 31 0.38 13.65 10.13
CA ALA A 31 1.29 12.73 10.80
C ALA A 31 0.62 12.09 12.02
N VAL A 32 1.03 10.89 12.35
CA VAL A 32 0.63 10.18 13.56
C VAL A 32 1.81 9.40 14.14
N LEU A 33 1.91 9.37 15.46
CA LEU A 33 2.70 8.39 16.20
C LEU A 33 1.72 7.54 17.00
N LEU A 34 1.77 6.24 16.79
CA LEU A 34 0.86 5.28 17.38
C LEU A 34 1.67 4.22 18.14
N ASP A 35 1.25 3.91 19.36
CA ASP A 35 1.77 2.77 20.11
C ASP A 35 1.22 1.47 19.50
N ALA A 36 2.10 0.65 18.94
CA ALA A 36 1.69 -0.52 18.18
C ALA A 36 1.07 -1.64 19.03
N ASP A 37 1.33 -1.68 20.34
CA ASP A 37 0.75 -2.71 21.23
C ASP A 37 -0.66 -2.34 21.65
N SER A 38 -0.87 -1.11 22.10
CA SER A 38 -2.17 -0.64 22.59
C SER A 38 -3.08 -0.05 21.51
N GLY A 39 -2.53 0.41 20.37
CA GLY A 39 -3.26 1.20 19.36
C GLY A 39 -3.48 2.65 19.78
N ARG A 40 -2.87 3.10 20.89
CA ARG A 40 -3.06 4.47 21.38
C ARG A 40 -2.27 5.46 20.53
N VAL A 41 -2.92 6.53 20.11
CA VAL A 41 -2.26 7.67 19.46
C VAL A 41 -1.49 8.46 20.51
N LEU A 42 -0.19 8.63 20.29
CA LEU A 42 0.73 9.38 21.16
C LEU A 42 0.97 10.80 20.64
N TYR A 43 0.87 10.99 19.33
CA TYR A 43 0.98 12.28 18.67
C TYR A 43 0.11 12.27 17.41
N GLY A 44 -0.59 13.37 17.14
CA GLY A 44 -1.39 13.55 15.93
C GLY A 44 -1.28 14.97 15.39
N LYS A 45 -1.19 15.06 14.07
CA LYS A 45 -1.29 16.29 13.29
C LYS A 45 -2.13 16.00 12.07
N ASN A 46 -3.35 16.56 11.99
CA ASN A 46 -4.31 16.26 10.92
C ASN A 46 -4.41 14.74 10.66
N GLU A 47 -4.29 13.95 11.70
CA GLU A 47 -4.12 12.48 11.63
C GLU A 47 -5.36 11.76 11.10
N THR A 48 -6.53 12.43 11.18
CA THR A 48 -7.81 11.93 10.66
C THR A 48 -8.26 12.64 9.38
N THR A 49 -7.42 13.52 8.81
CA THR A 49 -7.77 14.22 7.58
C THR A 49 -7.47 13.32 6.36
N PRO A 50 -8.45 13.10 5.46
CA PRO A 50 -8.23 12.33 4.23
C PRO A 50 -7.20 12.98 3.32
N MET A 51 -6.24 12.20 2.87
CA MET A 51 -5.16 12.63 1.97
C MET A 51 -4.82 11.55 0.95
N ALA A 52 -4.33 11.95 -0.21
CA ALA A 52 -3.75 11.01 -1.16
C ALA A 52 -2.53 10.32 -0.53
N MET A 53 -2.43 9.00 -0.71
CA MET A 53 -1.47 8.16 0.02
C MET A 53 -0.33 7.62 -0.84
N ALA A 54 -0.38 7.81 -2.16
CA ALA A 54 0.61 7.28 -3.09
C ALA A 54 0.88 5.78 -2.88
N SER A 55 2.11 5.34 -3.09
CA SER A 55 2.51 3.92 -3.00
C SER A 55 2.51 3.32 -1.59
N THR A 56 2.14 4.06 -0.53
CA THR A 56 1.86 3.43 0.77
C THR A 56 0.64 2.50 0.69
N THR A 57 -0.25 2.69 -0.28
CA THR A 57 -1.31 1.76 -0.72
C THR A 57 -0.83 0.31 -0.84
N LYS A 58 0.41 0.10 -1.30
CA LYS A 58 0.97 -1.23 -1.57
C LYS A 58 1.12 -2.11 -0.31
N ILE A 59 1.03 -1.53 0.88
CA ILE A 59 0.94 -2.28 2.14
C ILE A 59 -0.35 -3.10 2.14
N MET A 60 -1.49 -2.49 1.83
CA MET A 60 -2.77 -3.19 1.73
C MET A 60 -2.76 -4.21 0.60
N THR A 61 -2.19 -3.86 -0.55
CA THR A 61 -2.03 -4.80 -1.66
C THR A 61 -1.20 -6.02 -1.24
N CYS A 62 -0.06 -5.81 -0.59
CA CYS A 62 0.81 -6.87 -0.12
C CYS A 62 0.09 -7.82 0.85
N ILE A 63 -0.56 -7.29 1.88
CA ILE A 63 -1.19 -8.12 2.91
C ILE A 63 -2.37 -8.92 2.35
N LEU A 64 -3.18 -8.32 1.46
CA LEU A 64 -4.28 -9.05 0.81
C LEU A 64 -3.76 -10.17 -0.09
N VAL A 65 -2.68 -9.95 -0.82
CA VAL A 65 -2.04 -11.00 -1.63
C VAL A 65 -1.56 -12.14 -0.74
N LEU A 66 -0.86 -11.83 0.35
CA LEU A 66 -0.36 -12.82 1.30
C LEU A 66 -1.48 -13.62 1.99
N GLU A 67 -2.62 -13.02 2.24
CA GLU A 67 -3.77 -13.68 2.86
C GLU A 67 -4.61 -14.52 1.88
N ASN A 68 -4.47 -14.30 0.55
CA ASN A 68 -5.29 -14.97 -0.47
C ASN A 68 -4.50 -15.86 -1.45
N ALA A 69 -3.17 -15.86 -1.40
CA ALA A 69 -2.32 -16.67 -2.27
C ALA A 69 -1.13 -17.26 -1.51
N LYS A 70 -0.64 -18.41 -1.99
CA LYS A 70 0.65 -18.92 -1.55
C LYS A 70 1.75 -18.25 -2.35
N VAL A 71 2.90 -18.02 -1.71
CA VAL A 71 4.01 -17.30 -2.33
C VAL A 71 4.71 -18.06 -3.46
N ASP A 72 4.52 -19.37 -3.54
CA ASP A 72 5.02 -20.25 -4.60
C ASP A 72 4.05 -20.41 -5.79
N GLU A 73 2.84 -19.83 -5.71
CA GLU A 73 1.94 -19.77 -6.85
C GLU A 73 2.54 -18.92 -7.97
N THR A 74 2.31 -19.35 -9.21
CA THR A 74 2.77 -18.64 -10.41
C THR A 74 1.62 -17.84 -11.00
N VAL A 75 1.92 -16.61 -11.40
CA VAL A 75 0.96 -15.64 -11.96
C VAL A 75 1.40 -15.25 -13.36
N SER A 76 0.48 -15.31 -14.32
CA SER A 76 0.69 -14.78 -15.66
C SER A 76 0.38 -13.28 -15.74
N VAL A 77 1.03 -12.60 -16.67
CA VAL A 77 0.92 -11.15 -16.86
C VAL A 77 -0.07 -10.82 -17.97
N SER A 78 -1.05 -9.96 -17.67
CA SER A 78 -1.98 -9.43 -18.67
C SER A 78 -1.35 -8.36 -19.57
N ALA A 79 -1.95 -8.12 -20.72
CA ALA A 79 -1.62 -6.99 -21.57
C ALA A 79 -1.87 -5.66 -20.84
N TYR A 80 -2.90 -5.60 -20.00
CA TYR A 80 -3.24 -4.39 -19.23
C TYR A 80 -2.15 -4.03 -18.20
N ALA A 81 -1.69 -4.98 -17.39
CA ALA A 81 -0.62 -4.77 -16.42
C ALA A 81 0.67 -4.26 -17.06
N ALA A 82 1.03 -4.78 -18.24
CA ALA A 82 2.21 -4.35 -18.99
C ALA A 82 2.17 -2.87 -19.44
N THR A 83 0.98 -2.25 -19.49
CA THR A 83 0.82 -0.82 -19.87
C THR A 83 1.06 0.16 -18.73
N MET A 84 1.19 -0.29 -17.50
CA MET A 84 1.29 0.58 -16.33
C MET A 84 2.44 1.61 -16.46
N PRO A 85 2.25 2.83 -15.91
CA PRO A 85 3.29 3.85 -15.94
C PRO A 85 4.45 3.53 -14.98
N LYS A 86 5.56 4.25 -15.12
CA LYS A 86 6.69 4.17 -14.18
C LYS A 86 6.24 4.54 -12.75
N VAL A 87 6.80 3.95 -11.70
CA VAL A 87 7.93 3.02 -11.61
C VAL A 87 7.44 1.60 -11.94
N LYS A 88 8.24 0.77 -12.63
CA LYS A 88 7.79 -0.57 -13.02
C LYS A 88 8.92 -1.57 -13.25
N LEU A 89 8.61 -2.85 -13.06
CA LEU A 89 9.47 -4.00 -13.32
C LEU A 89 9.67 -4.25 -14.83
N TYR A 90 8.81 -3.65 -15.67
CA TYR A 90 8.76 -3.88 -17.11
C TYR A 90 8.34 -5.32 -17.46
N VAL A 91 7.30 -5.81 -16.79
CA VAL A 91 6.65 -7.08 -17.13
C VAL A 91 6.06 -7.03 -18.55
N LYS A 92 6.00 -8.19 -19.20
CA LYS A 92 5.42 -8.32 -20.54
C LYS A 92 4.25 -9.30 -20.51
N CYS A 93 3.24 -9.03 -21.32
CA CYS A 93 2.11 -9.94 -21.47
C CYS A 93 2.59 -11.37 -21.78
N GLY A 94 2.02 -12.34 -21.07
CA GLY A 94 2.36 -13.76 -21.17
C GLY A 94 3.61 -14.20 -20.38
N GLU A 95 4.36 -13.28 -19.76
CA GLU A 95 5.40 -13.66 -18.79
C GLU A 95 4.77 -14.22 -17.52
N HIS A 96 5.52 -15.05 -16.81
CA HIS A 96 5.10 -15.68 -15.56
C HIS A 96 6.10 -15.36 -14.45
N TYR A 97 5.58 -15.11 -13.25
CA TYR A 97 6.37 -14.81 -12.05
C TYR A 97 5.76 -15.52 -10.86
N THR A 98 6.56 -15.84 -9.85
CA THR A 98 6.01 -16.29 -8.57
C THR A 98 5.42 -15.11 -7.80
N VAL A 99 4.41 -15.38 -6.97
CA VAL A 99 3.85 -14.36 -6.06
C VAL A 99 4.93 -13.77 -5.17
N ARG A 100 5.90 -14.58 -4.69
CA ARG A 100 7.04 -14.14 -3.87
C ARG A 100 7.85 -13.06 -4.58
N GLU A 101 8.28 -13.29 -5.80
CA GLU A 101 9.12 -12.36 -6.57
C GLU A 101 8.39 -11.06 -6.85
N LEU A 102 7.11 -11.15 -7.19
CA LEU A 102 6.27 -9.97 -7.38
C LEU A 102 6.08 -9.18 -6.07
N LEU A 103 5.94 -9.83 -4.91
CA LEU A 103 5.82 -9.15 -3.62
C LEU A 103 7.10 -8.41 -3.22
N PHE A 104 8.28 -9.00 -3.44
CA PHE A 104 9.56 -8.30 -3.22
C PHE A 104 9.70 -7.11 -4.17
N SER A 105 9.41 -7.30 -5.46
CA SER A 105 9.36 -6.21 -6.45
C SER A 105 8.40 -5.08 -6.05
N LEU A 106 7.20 -5.44 -5.58
CA LEU A 106 6.16 -4.53 -5.12
C LEU A 106 6.63 -3.65 -3.94
N MET A 107 7.21 -4.31 -2.92
CA MET A 107 7.47 -3.63 -1.64
C MET A 107 8.81 -2.90 -1.64
N LEU A 108 9.86 -3.46 -2.26
CA LEU A 108 11.18 -2.86 -2.28
C LEU A 108 11.27 -1.71 -3.30
N GLU A 109 10.92 -1.97 -4.56
CA GLU A 109 11.05 -1.03 -5.67
C GLU A 109 9.75 -0.24 -5.95
N SER A 110 8.64 -0.64 -5.33
CA SER A 110 7.35 0.04 -5.52
C SER A 110 6.78 -0.04 -6.94
N HIS A 111 7.05 -1.11 -7.70
CA HIS A 111 6.64 -1.25 -9.09
C HIS A 111 5.12 -1.25 -9.27
N ASN A 112 4.62 -0.42 -10.20
CA ASN A 112 3.19 -0.23 -10.43
C ASN A 112 2.57 -1.36 -11.25
N ASP A 113 3.29 -1.87 -12.24
CA ASP A 113 2.88 -3.03 -13.04
C ASP A 113 2.75 -4.28 -12.18
N THR A 114 3.69 -4.52 -11.28
CA THR A 114 3.64 -5.61 -10.31
C THR A 114 2.40 -5.56 -9.40
N ALA A 115 2.04 -4.37 -8.92
CA ALA A 115 0.83 -4.18 -8.12
C ALA A 115 -0.43 -4.58 -8.90
N VAL A 116 -0.47 -4.24 -10.20
CA VAL A 116 -1.60 -4.58 -11.06
C VAL A 116 -1.65 -6.07 -11.35
N VAL A 117 -0.52 -6.72 -11.67
CA VAL A 117 -0.45 -8.19 -11.85
C VAL A 117 -0.99 -8.92 -10.63
N LEU A 118 -0.55 -8.54 -9.43
CA LEU A 118 -1.00 -9.15 -8.18
C LEU A 118 -2.47 -8.84 -7.88
N GLY A 119 -2.91 -7.60 -8.14
CA GLY A 119 -4.31 -7.19 -7.96
C GLY A 119 -5.26 -7.93 -8.90
N GLU A 120 -4.91 -8.09 -10.18
CA GLU A 120 -5.69 -8.90 -11.14
C GLU A 120 -5.77 -10.34 -10.67
N TYR A 121 -4.64 -10.94 -10.29
CA TYR A 121 -4.58 -12.33 -9.86
C TYR A 121 -5.50 -12.61 -8.67
N ILE A 122 -5.45 -11.79 -7.64
CA ILE A 122 -6.34 -11.95 -6.48
C ILE A 122 -7.78 -11.60 -6.84
N GLY A 123 -8.01 -10.57 -7.66
CA GLY A 123 -9.34 -10.20 -8.13
C GLY A 123 -10.04 -11.35 -8.86
N VAL A 124 -9.35 -12.02 -9.78
CA VAL A 124 -9.85 -13.22 -10.48
C VAL A 124 -10.19 -14.34 -9.50
N LYS A 125 -9.32 -14.64 -8.54
CA LYS A 125 -9.59 -15.63 -7.48
C LYS A 125 -10.84 -15.27 -6.67
N LEU A 126 -11.03 -14.02 -6.34
CA LEU A 126 -12.19 -13.53 -5.56
C LEU A 126 -13.49 -13.50 -6.37
N LEU A 127 -13.41 -13.41 -7.69
CA LEU A 127 -14.55 -13.57 -8.59
C LEU A 127 -14.93 -15.06 -8.78
N GLY A 128 -14.06 -15.99 -8.36
CA GLY A 128 -14.24 -17.43 -8.60
C GLY A 128 -14.02 -17.81 -10.08
N GLU A 129 -13.33 -16.96 -10.82
CA GLU A 129 -13.02 -17.19 -12.23
C GLU A 129 -11.77 -18.08 -12.37
N THR A 130 -11.69 -18.76 -13.49
CA THR A 130 -10.57 -19.65 -13.87
C THR A 130 -10.15 -19.31 -15.29
N GLY A 131 -8.84 -19.27 -15.54
CA GLY A 131 -8.30 -18.97 -16.86
C GLY A 131 -6.92 -18.29 -16.77
N GLU A 132 -6.30 -18.16 -17.91
CA GLU A 132 -5.01 -17.48 -18.02
C GLU A 132 -5.22 -15.95 -18.07
N ILE A 133 -4.68 -15.24 -17.08
CA ILE A 133 -4.79 -13.78 -16.99
C ILE A 133 -4.13 -13.09 -18.19
N SER A 134 -3.13 -13.70 -18.79
CA SER A 134 -2.48 -13.21 -20.02
C SER A 134 -3.44 -13.09 -21.22
N GLU A 135 -4.55 -13.81 -21.21
CA GLU A 135 -5.58 -13.78 -22.25
C GLU A 135 -6.70 -12.77 -21.95
N HIS A 136 -6.70 -12.14 -20.78
CA HIS A 136 -7.72 -11.17 -20.38
C HIS A 136 -7.76 -9.96 -21.32
N THR A 137 -8.95 -9.57 -21.68
CA THR A 137 -9.24 -8.27 -22.29
C THR A 137 -9.03 -7.15 -21.26
N GLY A 138 -8.90 -5.91 -21.71
CA GLY A 138 -8.79 -4.78 -20.80
C GLY A 138 -9.99 -4.60 -19.86
N GLU A 139 -11.19 -5.06 -20.27
CA GLU A 139 -12.40 -4.99 -19.42
C GLU A 139 -12.39 -6.07 -18.34
N GLU A 140 -11.94 -7.29 -18.65
CA GLU A 140 -11.77 -8.36 -17.67
C GLU A 140 -10.70 -7.98 -16.63
N SER A 141 -9.58 -7.42 -17.07
CA SER A 141 -8.55 -6.87 -16.18
C SER A 141 -9.11 -5.81 -15.22
N LYS A 142 -9.91 -4.87 -15.74
CA LYS A 142 -10.56 -3.84 -14.91
C LYS A 142 -11.57 -4.43 -13.93
N ALA A 143 -12.37 -5.42 -14.35
CA ALA A 143 -13.32 -6.10 -13.47
C ALA A 143 -12.60 -6.81 -12.31
N ALA A 144 -11.51 -7.51 -12.59
CA ALA A 144 -10.69 -8.15 -11.57
C ALA A 144 -10.08 -7.11 -10.60
N LEU A 145 -9.53 -6.01 -11.12
CA LEU A 145 -8.97 -4.93 -10.31
C LEU A 145 -10.03 -4.21 -9.47
N HIS A 146 -11.23 -4.03 -9.99
CA HIS A 146 -12.35 -3.48 -9.23
C HIS A 146 -12.73 -4.41 -8.07
N ARG A 147 -12.84 -5.73 -8.30
CA ARG A 147 -13.08 -6.71 -7.23
C ARG A 147 -11.96 -6.70 -6.18
N PHE A 148 -10.70 -6.55 -6.62
CA PHE A 148 -9.59 -6.41 -5.69
C PHE A 148 -9.68 -5.12 -4.85
N ALA A 149 -10.01 -3.98 -5.47
CA ALA A 149 -10.22 -2.72 -4.76
C ALA A 149 -11.36 -2.82 -3.73
N GLN A 150 -12.44 -3.52 -4.06
CA GLN A 150 -13.51 -3.83 -3.08
C GLN A 150 -12.95 -4.61 -1.89
N ALA A 151 -12.13 -5.64 -2.13
CA ALA A 151 -11.51 -6.40 -1.05
C ALA A 151 -10.54 -5.55 -0.20
N MET A 152 -9.83 -4.59 -0.81
CA MET A 152 -9.02 -3.62 -0.07
C MET A 152 -9.89 -2.77 0.87
N ASN A 153 -11.05 -2.30 0.42
CA ASN A 153 -11.98 -1.52 1.21
C ASN A 153 -12.66 -2.36 2.31
N GLU A 154 -13.08 -3.60 1.99
CA GLU A 154 -13.60 -4.57 2.96
C GLU A 154 -12.56 -4.83 4.08
N LYS A 155 -11.29 -5.00 3.73
CA LYS A 155 -10.20 -5.19 4.70
C LYS A 155 -9.93 -3.92 5.52
N ALA A 156 -9.99 -2.74 4.93
CA ALA A 156 -9.84 -1.48 5.66
C ALA A 156 -10.95 -1.32 6.71
N GLU A 157 -12.19 -1.64 6.38
CA GLU A 157 -13.32 -1.66 7.32
C GLU A 157 -13.12 -2.69 8.43
N GLU A 158 -12.66 -3.92 8.09
CA GLU A 158 -12.33 -4.97 9.07
C GLU A 158 -11.25 -4.52 10.07
N ILE A 159 -10.24 -3.78 9.61
CA ILE A 159 -9.16 -3.21 10.45
C ILE A 159 -9.69 -2.10 11.35
N GLY A 160 -10.78 -1.44 10.97
CA GLY A 160 -11.38 -0.30 11.68
C GLY A 160 -10.92 1.06 11.14
N CYS A 161 -10.50 1.13 9.88
CA CYS A 161 -10.22 2.40 9.22
C CYS A 161 -11.51 3.21 9.07
N GLU A 162 -11.47 4.48 9.46
CA GLU A 162 -12.65 5.35 9.49
C GLU A 162 -12.82 6.15 8.19
N ASP A 163 -11.72 6.51 7.53
CA ASP A 163 -11.75 7.34 6.32
C ASP A 163 -10.65 6.97 5.33
N THR A 164 -10.78 5.76 4.80
CA THR A 164 -9.88 5.17 3.81
C THR A 164 -10.70 4.63 2.63
N TRP A 165 -10.26 4.94 1.40
CA TRP A 165 -10.88 4.44 0.19
C TRP A 165 -9.86 4.07 -0.88
N PHE A 166 -9.82 2.79 -1.21
CA PHE A 166 -8.94 2.24 -2.22
C PHE A 166 -9.66 2.12 -3.57
N ILE A 167 -8.99 2.57 -4.64
CA ILE A 167 -9.46 2.43 -6.04
C ILE A 167 -8.43 1.65 -6.87
N THR A 168 -7.13 1.85 -6.57
CA THR A 168 -6.04 1.24 -7.32
C THR A 168 -5.11 0.43 -6.42
N PRO A 169 -4.56 -0.71 -6.88
CA PRO A 169 -3.62 -1.51 -6.09
C PRO A 169 -2.23 -0.90 -5.97
N ASN A 170 -1.89 0.07 -6.82
CA ASN A 170 -0.56 0.67 -6.91
C ASN A 170 -0.44 2.03 -6.21
N GLY A 171 -1.57 2.67 -5.87
CA GLY A 171 -1.61 3.98 -5.22
C GLY A 171 -1.45 5.17 -6.16
N LEU A 172 -1.65 4.97 -7.45
CA LEU A 172 -1.82 6.09 -8.38
C LEU A 172 -3.13 6.82 -8.07
N ASP A 173 -3.08 8.16 -8.17
CA ASP A 173 -4.24 9.00 -7.92
C ASP A 173 -5.40 8.60 -8.85
N ALA A 174 -6.56 8.40 -8.27
CA ALA A 174 -7.77 8.00 -8.97
C ALA A 174 -9.01 8.59 -8.30
N THR A 175 -10.07 8.75 -9.09
CA THR A 175 -11.41 9.14 -8.62
C THR A 175 -12.41 8.19 -9.25
N GLU A 176 -13.40 7.77 -8.50
CA GLU A 176 -14.52 7.00 -9.01
C GLU A 176 -15.85 7.66 -8.64
N THR A 177 -16.87 7.40 -9.44
CA THR A 177 -18.22 7.88 -9.22
C THR A 177 -19.08 6.72 -8.71
N LEU A 178 -19.55 6.84 -7.49
CA LEU A 178 -20.48 5.88 -6.87
C LEU A 178 -21.91 6.33 -7.10
N THR A 179 -22.79 5.41 -7.50
CA THR A 179 -24.23 5.67 -7.55
C THR A 179 -24.86 5.23 -6.23
N LEU A 180 -25.51 6.18 -5.55
CA LEU A 180 -26.18 5.94 -4.28
C LEU A 180 -27.58 5.32 -4.50
N SER A 181 -28.16 4.78 -3.44
CA SER A 181 -29.46 4.10 -3.51
C SER A 181 -30.61 5.01 -3.92
N ASP A 182 -30.47 6.32 -3.75
CA ASP A 182 -31.43 7.35 -4.16
C ASP A 182 -31.25 7.82 -5.63
N GLY A 183 -30.26 7.24 -6.35
CA GLY A 183 -29.91 7.59 -7.73
C GLY A 183 -28.95 8.79 -7.85
N SER A 184 -28.59 9.44 -6.76
CA SER A 184 -27.54 10.47 -6.76
C SER A 184 -26.16 9.87 -6.94
N THR A 185 -25.18 10.69 -7.29
CA THR A 185 -23.79 10.26 -7.45
C THR A 185 -22.89 10.93 -6.43
N LEU A 186 -21.90 10.16 -5.96
CA LEU A 186 -20.84 10.62 -5.07
C LEU A 186 -19.50 10.35 -5.74
N GLU A 187 -18.66 11.37 -5.87
CA GLU A 187 -17.27 11.19 -6.27
C GLU A 187 -16.43 10.84 -5.04
N ARG A 188 -15.65 9.76 -5.15
CA ARG A 188 -14.66 9.37 -4.16
C ARG A 188 -13.27 9.32 -4.77
N GLU A 189 -12.33 9.89 -4.06
CA GLU A 189 -10.92 9.82 -4.41
C GLU A 189 -10.23 8.63 -3.71
N HIS A 190 -9.12 8.18 -4.28
CA HIS A 190 -8.21 7.24 -3.64
C HIS A 190 -7.48 7.95 -2.49
N HIS A 191 -7.82 7.63 -1.23
CA HIS A 191 -7.33 8.34 -0.06
C HIS A 191 -7.23 7.45 1.18
N THR A 192 -6.50 7.94 2.17
CA THR A 192 -6.45 7.43 3.55
C THR A 192 -6.18 8.58 4.51
N THR A 193 -6.19 8.30 5.81
CA THR A 193 -5.70 9.21 6.85
C THR A 193 -4.36 8.72 7.41
N ALA A 194 -3.60 9.58 8.08
CA ALA A 194 -2.37 9.13 8.72
C ALA A 194 -2.65 8.08 9.81
N LYS A 195 -3.74 8.23 10.56
CA LYS A 195 -4.21 7.28 11.58
C LYS A 195 -4.53 5.92 10.95
N ASP A 196 -5.36 5.89 9.92
CA ASP A 196 -5.77 4.64 9.27
C ASP A 196 -4.59 3.91 8.65
N LEU A 197 -3.66 4.65 8.02
CA LEU A 197 -2.46 4.05 7.44
C LEU A 197 -1.57 3.41 8.50
N ALA A 198 -1.46 4.02 9.69
CA ALA A 198 -0.74 3.44 10.82
C ALA A 198 -1.45 2.18 11.37
N GLU A 199 -2.80 2.17 11.44
CA GLU A 199 -3.58 0.99 11.83
C GLU A 199 -3.46 -0.15 10.82
N ILE A 200 -3.44 0.15 9.51
CA ILE A 200 -3.19 -0.85 8.47
C ILE A 200 -1.81 -1.49 8.68
N LEU A 201 -0.76 -0.70 8.90
CA LEU A 201 0.57 -1.24 9.18
C LEU A 201 0.57 -2.06 10.48
N ARG A 202 -0.08 -1.55 11.54
CA ARG A 202 -0.23 -2.25 12.82
C ARG A 202 -0.90 -3.63 12.62
N TYR A 203 -1.98 -3.69 11.85
CA TYR A 203 -2.62 -4.97 11.48
C TYR A 203 -1.61 -5.92 10.81
N CYS A 204 -0.89 -5.45 9.79
CA CYS A 204 0.08 -6.26 9.04
C CYS A 204 1.17 -6.86 9.94
N MET A 205 1.66 -6.12 10.93
CA MET A 205 2.79 -6.53 11.77
C MET A 205 2.39 -7.21 13.08
N LYS A 206 1.15 -7.05 13.57
CA LYS A 206 0.72 -7.60 14.87
C LYS A 206 -0.37 -8.67 14.74
N THR A 207 -1.38 -8.45 13.91
CA THR A 207 -2.64 -9.20 13.92
C THR A 207 -2.76 -10.18 12.75
N SER A 208 -2.28 -9.82 11.56
CA SER A 208 -2.40 -10.67 10.39
C SER A 208 -1.75 -12.05 10.60
N PRO A 209 -2.39 -13.14 10.13
CA PRO A 209 -1.78 -14.47 10.11
C PRO A 209 -0.51 -14.53 9.24
N GLN A 210 -0.33 -13.57 8.33
CA GLN A 210 0.82 -13.49 7.42
C GLN A 210 1.91 -12.50 7.88
N ARG A 211 1.82 -12.02 9.13
CA ARG A 211 2.73 -11.01 9.69
C ARG A 211 4.22 -11.33 9.50
N ASN A 212 4.62 -12.59 9.69
CA ASN A 212 6.02 -12.97 9.60
C ASN A 212 6.55 -12.80 8.18
N LEU A 213 5.78 -13.21 7.19
CA LEU A 213 6.16 -13.08 5.78
C LEU A 213 6.08 -11.63 5.31
N PHE A 214 5.09 -10.87 5.79
CA PHE A 214 5.01 -9.43 5.56
C PHE A 214 6.27 -8.71 6.07
N LEU A 215 6.70 -9.01 7.30
CA LEU A 215 7.90 -8.42 7.90
C LEU A 215 9.19 -8.87 7.22
N GLU A 216 9.30 -10.14 6.80
CA GLU A 216 10.41 -10.64 5.99
C GLU A 216 10.56 -9.79 4.72
N ILE A 217 9.47 -9.62 3.96
CA ILE A 217 9.49 -8.89 2.70
C ILE A 217 9.84 -7.41 2.93
N THR A 218 9.13 -6.74 3.83
CA THR A 218 9.27 -5.29 4.03
C THR A 218 10.56 -4.88 4.74
N GLY A 219 11.15 -5.79 5.54
CA GLY A 219 12.42 -5.59 6.22
C GLY A 219 13.66 -5.98 5.38
N THR A 220 13.45 -6.63 4.25
CA THR A 220 14.55 -7.00 3.34
C THR A 220 15.12 -5.77 2.64
N GLN A 221 16.45 -5.63 2.62
CA GLN A 221 17.13 -4.51 1.95
C GLN A 221 17.35 -4.76 0.47
N ASP A 222 17.82 -5.94 0.12
CA ASP A 222 18.16 -6.34 -1.24
C ASP A 222 17.58 -7.71 -1.56
N TYR A 223 16.98 -7.85 -2.72
CA TYR A 223 16.45 -9.12 -3.22
C TYR A 223 16.72 -9.26 -4.70
N SER A 224 17.18 -10.44 -5.12
CA SER A 224 17.48 -10.74 -6.52
C SER A 224 16.77 -12.00 -6.96
N PHE A 225 16.27 -12.02 -8.18
CA PHE A 225 15.64 -13.18 -8.78
C PHE A 225 15.87 -13.22 -10.29
N THR A 226 15.62 -14.37 -10.88
CA THR A 226 15.75 -14.56 -12.33
C THR A 226 14.50 -15.27 -12.85
N GLU A 227 13.75 -14.58 -13.70
CA GLU A 227 12.55 -15.08 -14.35
C GLU A 227 12.48 -14.64 -15.80
N ASN A 228 11.83 -15.48 -16.63
CA ASN A 228 11.65 -15.23 -18.08
C ASN A 228 13.00 -14.90 -18.80
N GLY A 229 14.10 -15.54 -18.36
CA GLY A 229 15.43 -15.31 -18.91
C GLY A 229 16.05 -13.94 -18.57
N ARG A 230 15.49 -13.19 -17.63
CA ARG A 230 15.97 -11.90 -17.15
C ARG A 230 16.31 -11.95 -15.66
N SER A 231 17.39 -11.29 -15.28
CA SER A 231 17.75 -11.11 -13.86
C SER A 231 17.30 -9.75 -13.37
N PHE A 232 16.74 -9.74 -12.17
CA PHE A 232 16.20 -8.56 -11.51
C PHE A 232 16.90 -8.36 -10.16
N GLN A 233 17.15 -7.10 -9.82
CA GLN A 233 17.63 -6.69 -8.51
C GLN A 233 16.64 -5.66 -7.95
N CYS A 234 16.22 -5.87 -6.72
CA CYS A 234 15.30 -4.98 -6.00
C CYS A 234 16.02 -4.45 -4.76
N HIS A 235 16.03 -3.13 -4.60
CA HIS A 235 16.58 -2.41 -3.47
C HIS A 235 15.46 -1.72 -2.70
N ASN A 236 15.45 -1.87 -1.40
CA ASN A 236 14.40 -1.28 -0.58
C ASN A 236 14.55 0.24 -0.49
N HIS A 237 13.56 0.97 -0.98
CA HIS A 237 13.52 2.43 -0.92
C HIS A 237 13.32 2.99 0.49
N ASN A 238 13.04 2.13 1.49
CA ASN A 238 12.92 2.54 2.88
C ASN A 238 14.32 2.74 3.52
N ALA A 239 14.88 3.92 3.36
CA ALA A 239 16.19 4.27 3.91
C ALA A 239 16.24 4.19 5.46
N PHE A 240 15.10 4.28 6.16
CA PHE A 240 15.07 4.17 7.62
C PHE A 240 15.53 2.81 8.13
N LEU A 241 15.40 1.73 7.35
CA LEU A 241 15.96 0.42 7.69
C LEU A 241 17.49 0.43 7.91
N GLN A 242 18.17 1.44 7.36
CA GLN A 242 19.62 1.61 7.48
C GLN A 242 20.03 2.79 8.36
N MET A 243 19.17 3.82 8.43
CA MET A 243 19.50 5.11 9.05
C MET A 243 18.95 5.25 10.47
N MET A 244 17.97 4.44 10.86
CA MET A 244 17.28 4.56 12.14
C MET A 244 17.38 3.25 12.91
N ASP A 245 18.03 3.29 14.07
CA ASP A 245 18.12 2.14 14.96
C ASP A 245 16.72 1.66 15.38
N GLY A 246 16.50 0.36 15.26
CA GLY A 246 15.22 -0.26 15.58
C GLY A 246 14.19 -0.27 14.45
N ALA A 247 14.36 0.49 13.37
CA ALA A 247 13.46 0.43 12.23
C ALA A 247 13.52 -0.95 11.53
N PHE A 248 12.39 -1.61 11.37
CA PHE A 248 12.34 -2.98 10.85
C PHE A 248 11.33 -3.21 9.71
N THR A 249 10.47 -2.26 9.44
CA THR A 249 9.46 -2.33 8.37
C THR A 249 9.02 -0.95 7.92
N GLY A 250 8.41 -0.86 6.76
CA GLY A 250 7.78 0.37 6.28
C GLY A 250 7.63 0.43 4.77
N LYS A 251 7.00 1.51 4.31
CA LYS A 251 6.79 1.81 2.90
C LYS A 251 6.83 3.30 2.65
N THR A 252 7.52 3.67 1.57
CA THR A 252 7.56 5.03 1.02
C THR A 252 6.56 5.18 -0.12
N GLY A 253 6.14 6.41 -0.40
CA GLY A 253 5.30 6.74 -1.55
C GLY A 253 5.53 8.16 -2.03
N PHE A 254 5.24 8.41 -3.30
CA PHE A 254 5.23 9.74 -3.89
C PHE A 254 4.30 9.81 -5.10
N THR A 255 3.44 10.81 -5.12
CA THR A 255 2.78 11.34 -6.31
C THR A 255 2.80 12.87 -6.24
N ASN A 256 2.55 13.54 -7.36
CA ASN A 256 2.47 15.02 -7.34
C ASN A 256 1.34 15.54 -6.44
N LYS A 257 0.26 14.76 -6.26
CA LYS A 257 -0.88 15.10 -5.39
C LYS A 257 -0.57 14.83 -3.93
N ALA A 258 -0.02 13.65 -3.62
CA ALA A 258 0.24 13.22 -2.26
C ALA A 258 1.49 13.89 -1.62
N GLY A 259 2.47 14.28 -2.46
CA GLY A 259 3.80 14.59 -1.93
C GLY A 259 4.53 13.33 -1.44
N TYR A 260 5.50 13.50 -0.57
CA TYR A 260 6.23 12.39 0.04
C TYR A 260 5.41 11.77 1.17
N CYS A 261 5.17 10.46 1.06
CA CYS A 261 4.45 9.66 2.05
C CYS A 261 5.37 8.60 2.64
N TYR A 262 5.18 8.34 3.92
CA TYR A 262 5.90 7.30 4.64
C TYR A 262 5.04 6.70 5.75
N VAL A 263 5.15 5.40 5.94
CA VAL A 263 4.70 4.70 7.14
C VAL A 263 5.71 3.61 7.48
N GLY A 264 6.03 3.46 8.75
CA GLY A 264 7.00 2.49 9.22
C GLY A 264 6.89 2.24 10.71
N ALA A 265 7.64 1.26 11.20
CA ALA A 265 7.70 0.89 12.60
C ALA A 265 9.14 0.66 13.07
N LEU A 266 9.35 0.92 14.35
CA LEU A 266 10.59 0.71 15.08
C LEU A 266 10.32 0.10 16.47
#